data_312b3b2141636e7f1ca38404ed0e0252
#
_entry.id   312b3b2141636e7f1ca38404ed0e0252
#
_cell.length_a   1.000
_cell.length_b   1.000
_cell.length_c   1.000
_cell.angle_alpha   90.00
_cell.angle_beta   90.00
_cell.angle_gamma   90.00
#
_symmetry.space_group_name_H-M   'P 1'
#
loop_
_entity.id
_entity.type
_entity.pdbx_description
1 polymer ?
#
loop_
_entity_poly.entity_id
_entity_poly.type
_entity_poly.pdbx_seq_one_letter_code
_entity_poly.pdbx_strand_id
1 'polypeptide(L)'
;LDDLAPGRIVAGLGAWWDPLAAKVGVARTRPLGVMREVVESLRALLRCDGPVTYDGAHVHLDGVELDYVHQDRRAKQVPIYIGATGMRMMELAGEIADGAVLNYLVSPAYNERALAALAAGADRGGRTLADVDRPQLVVCSLDDDRDAALEAARLLVTQYLGQQPHIMAASGVPAELLEDIGKVLTWPAGHDEVVAASKLVPDEMVQMLCAAGTADECRTKVAEYVATGCTSPILYPLGDVQATLEAFAPARSSAL
;
A
#
# COMPACT_ATOMS: atom_id res chain seq x y z
N LEU A 1 3.35 -22.02 3.93
CA LEU A 1 1.99 -21.46 4.06
C LEU A 1 1.09 -21.86 2.89
N ASP A 2 1.56 -21.75 1.64
CA ASP A 2 0.76 -22.19 0.48
C ASP A 2 0.35 -23.66 0.54
N ASP A 3 1.19 -24.52 1.10
CA ASP A 3 0.86 -25.95 1.31
C ASP A 3 -0.26 -26.17 2.34
N LEU A 4 -0.42 -25.27 3.31
CA LEU A 4 -1.50 -25.29 4.30
C LEU A 4 -2.78 -24.66 3.77
N ALA A 5 -2.68 -23.68 2.90
CA ALA A 5 -3.80 -22.93 2.36
C ALA A 5 -3.56 -22.56 0.88
N PRO A 6 -3.63 -23.55 -0.03
CA PRO A 6 -3.35 -23.35 -1.44
C PRO A 6 -4.24 -22.28 -2.07
N GLY A 7 -3.62 -21.35 -2.84
CA GLY A 7 -4.33 -20.26 -3.52
C GLY A 7 -4.85 -19.16 -2.59
N ARG A 8 -4.48 -19.16 -1.31
CA ARG A 8 -4.86 -18.13 -0.33
C ARG A 8 -3.70 -17.26 0.13
N ILE A 9 -2.53 -17.47 -0.42
CA ILE A 9 -1.30 -16.78 -0.02
C ILE A 9 -0.89 -15.82 -1.12
N VAL A 10 -0.47 -14.62 -0.71
CA VAL A 10 0.15 -13.60 -1.56
C VAL A 10 1.53 -13.28 -0.99
N ALA A 11 2.54 -13.20 -1.83
CA ALA A 11 3.86 -12.72 -1.46
C ALA A 11 3.93 -11.20 -1.65
N GLY A 12 3.90 -10.44 -0.55
CA GLY A 12 4.02 -8.98 -0.58
C GLY A 12 5.48 -8.54 -0.45
N LEU A 13 5.96 -7.72 -1.38
CA LEU A 13 7.32 -7.18 -1.42
C LEU A 13 7.30 -5.66 -1.29
N GLY A 14 8.29 -5.10 -0.61
CA GLY A 14 8.47 -3.65 -0.48
C GLY A 14 9.94 -3.26 -0.51
N ALA A 15 10.25 -2.16 -1.20
CA ALA A 15 11.63 -1.66 -1.32
C ALA A 15 12.04 -0.77 -0.14
N TRP A 16 11.17 -0.65 0.87
CA TRP A 16 11.38 0.22 2.04
C TRP A 16 11.59 1.71 1.68
N TRP A 17 12.07 2.53 2.63
CA TRP A 17 12.43 3.94 2.43
C TRP A 17 13.69 4.29 3.21
N ASP A 18 14.46 5.24 2.71
CA ASP A 18 15.84 5.47 3.13
C ASP A 18 16.04 5.70 4.64
N PRO A 19 15.26 6.56 5.35
CA PRO A 19 15.48 6.78 6.77
C PRO A 19 15.34 5.51 7.62
N LEU A 20 14.42 4.61 7.28
CA LEU A 20 14.22 3.38 8.04
C LEU A 20 15.23 2.30 7.65
N ALA A 21 15.56 2.18 6.37
CA ALA A 21 16.59 1.27 5.87
C ALA A 21 17.95 1.57 6.52
N ALA A 22 18.32 2.85 6.62
CA ALA A 22 19.54 3.29 7.27
C ALA A 22 19.59 2.91 8.76
N LYS A 23 18.46 3.01 9.48
CA LYS A 23 18.38 2.63 10.91
C LYS A 23 18.63 1.15 11.17
N VAL A 24 18.37 0.29 10.19
CA VAL A 24 18.60 -1.16 10.32
C VAL A 24 19.83 -1.64 9.53
N GLY A 25 20.65 -0.71 9.04
CA GLY A 25 21.90 -1.03 8.34
C GLY A 25 21.72 -1.59 6.94
N VAL A 26 20.55 -1.40 6.31
CA VAL A 26 20.27 -1.86 4.94
C VAL A 26 20.62 -0.74 3.96
N ALA A 27 21.56 -1.03 3.06
CA ALA A 27 21.89 -0.13 1.95
C ALA A 27 20.80 -0.22 0.87
N ARG A 28 20.00 0.83 0.74
CA ARG A 28 18.94 0.91 -0.26
C ARG A 28 19.48 1.49 -1.57
N THR A 29 20.32 0.71 -2.25
CA THR A 29 20.88 1.08 -3.56
C THR A 29 20.09 0.43 -4.69
N ARG A 30 19.82 1.19 -5.78
CA ARG A 30 19.13 0.69 -6.98
C ARG A 30 17.85 -0.12 -6.71
N PRO A 31 16.88 0.38 -5.94
CA PRO A 31 15.73 -0.39 -5.45
C PRO A 31 14.88 -0.99 -6.57
N LEU A 32 14.83 -0.39 -7.76
CA LEU A 32 14.10 -0.94 -8.92
C LEU A 32 14.79 -2.20 -9.47
N GLY A 33 16.12 -2.18 -9.60
CA GLY A 33 16.88 -3.35 -10.06
C GLY A 33 16.79 -4.50 -9.07
N VAL A 34 17.00 -4.22 -7.78
CA VAL A 34 16.85 -5.22 -6.71
C VAL A 34 15.45 -5.83 -6.72
N MET A 35 14.39 -5.01 -6.82
CA MET A 35 13.01 -5.50 -6.83
C MET A 35 12.75 -6.42 -8.01
N ARG A 36 13.23 -6.06 -9.21
CA ARG A 36 13.11 -6.91 -10.40
C ARG A 36 13.75 -8.27 -10.18
N GLU A 37 15.01 -8.29 -9.76
CA GLU A 37 15.76 -9.53 -9.56
C GLU A 37 15.16 -10.40 -8.45
N VAL A 38 14.65 -9.80 -7.38
CA VAL A 38 13.92 -10.52 -6.30
C VAL A 38 12.64 -11.16 -6.84
N VAL A 39 11.85 -10.45 -7.64
CA VAL A 39 10.62 -11.01 -8.23
C VAL A 39 10.95 -12.14 -9.20
N GLU A 40 11.94 -11.95 -10.07
CA GLU A 40 12.35 -12.96 -11.06
C GLU A 40 12.88 -14.24 -10.39
N SER A 41 13.76 -14.08 -9.40
CA SER A 41 14.32 -15.22 -8.64
C SER A 41 13.24 -15.93 -7.80
N LEU A 42 12.34 -15.18 -7.16
CA LEU A 42 11.22 -15.76 -6.42
C LEU A 42 10.28 -16.55 -7.35
N ARG A 43 9.93 -16.02 -8.53
CA ARG A 43 9.13 -16.75 -9.52
C ARG A 43 9.84 -18.04 -9.98
N ALA A 44 11.16 -17.99 -10.17
CA ALA A 44 11.94 -19.17 -10.53
C ALA A 44 11.85 -20.26 -9.44
N LEU A 45 12.02 -19.90 -8.18
CA LEU A 45 11.90 -20.82 -7.05
C LEU A 45 10.48 -21.39 -6.90
N LEU A 46 9.44 -20.58 -7.12
CA LEU A 46 8.04 -20.99 -6.99
C LEU A 46 7.59 -21.97 -8.08
N ARG A 47 8.29 -22.05 -9.21
CA ARG A 47 8.02 -23.10 -10.22
C ARG A 47 8.29 -24.50 -9.72
N CYS A 48 9.23 -24.67 -8.79
CA CYS A 48 9.54 -25.95 -8.16
C CYS A 48 9.92 -27.05 -9.17
N ASP A 49 10.57 -26.67 -10.26
CA ASP A 49 10.94 -27.58 -11.37
C ASP A 49 12.41 -28.08 -11.28
N GLY A 50 13.11 -27.69 -10.22
CA GLY A 50 14.48 -28.10 -9.91
C GLY A 50 15.30 -27.01 -9.24
N PRO A 51 16.61 -27.25 -9.04
CA PRO A 51 17.51 -26.24 -8.49
C PRO A 51 17.59 -25.00 -9.37
N VAL A 52 17.52 -23.83 -8.76
CA VAL A 52 17.57 -22.52 -9.42
C VAL A 52 18.94 -21.90 -9.26
N THR A 53 19.59 -21.61 -10.38
CA THR A 53 20.77 -20.73 -10.42
C THR A 53 20.33 -19.42 -11.07
N TYR A 54 20.57 -18.30 -10.38
CA TYR A 54 20.27 -16.94 -10.82
C TYR A 54 21.49 -16.05 -10.53
N ASP A 55 22.06 -15.43 -11.54
CA ASP A 55 23.24 -14.58 -11.43
C ASP A 55 22.91 -13.16 -11.89
N GLY A 56 22.20 -12.43 -11.02
CA GLY A 56 21.85 -11.02 -11.22
C GLY A 56 22.93 -10.05 -10.73
N ALA A 57 22.68 -8.77 -10.86
CA ALA A 57 23.56 -7.73 -10.32
C ALA A 57 23.46 -7.58 -8.78
N HIS A 58 22.37 -8.07 -8.20
CA HIS A 58 22.03 -7.89 -6.78
C HIS A 58 21.61 -9.19 -6.09
N VAL A 59 21.04 -10.14 -6.83
CA VAL A 59 20.58 -11.43 -6.31
C VAL A 59 21.42 -12.53 -6.96
N HIS A 60 21.99 -13.38 -6.12
CA HIS A 60 22.78 -14.53 -6.57
C HIS A 60 22.24 -15.79 -5.89
N LEU A 61 21.81 -16.76 -6.68
CA LEU A 61 21.39 -18.10 -6.24
C LEU A 61 22.26 -19.12 -6.96
N ASP A 62 22.79 -20.09 -6.24
CA ASP A 62 23.56 -21.18 -6.81
C ASP A 62 22.95 -22.53 -6.40
N GLY A 63 22.20 -23.11 -7.32
CA GLY A 63 21.57 -24.40 -7.11
C GLY A 63 20.55 -24.43 -5.96
N VAL A 64 19.89 -23.30 -5.68
CA VAL A 64 18.91 -23.20 -4.59
C VAL A 64 17.60 -23.87 -4.99
N GLU A 65 17.07 -24.68 -4.11
CA GLU A 65 15.83 -25.40 -4.31
C GLU A 65 14.93 -25.27 -3.08
N LEU A 66 13.61 -25.17 -3.31
CA LEU A 66 12.64 -25.27 -2.23
C LEU A 66 12.55 -26.74 -1.80
N ASP A 67 12.76 -27.01 -0.52
CA ASP A 67 12.74 -28.37 0.04
C ASP A 67 11.30 -28.78 0.38
N TYR A 68 10.93 -29.99 -0.04
CA TYR A 68 9.61 -30.59 0.18
C TYR A 68 9.74 -31.87 0.98
N VAL A 69 9.63 -31.72 2.30
CA VAL A 69 9.77 -32.87 3.21
C VAL A 69 8.46 -33.67 3.30
N HIS A 70 7.31 -33.03 3.07
CA HIS A 70 6.00 -33.61 3.41
C HIS A 70 4.95 -33.60 2.31
N GLN A 71 5.27 -33.08 1.11
CA GLN A 71 4.30 -32.98 0.01
C GLN A 71 4.95 -33.27 -1.34
N ASP A 72 4.12 -33.58 -2.32
CA ASP A 72 4.58 -33.69 -3.71
C ASP A 72 5.11 -32.35 -4.22
N ARG A 73 6.22 -32.43 -4.97
CA ARG A 73 6.79 -31.27 -5.64
C ARG A 73 5.81 -30.78 -6.71
N ARG A 74 5.34 -29.56 -6.55
CA ARG A 74 4.45 -28.89 -7.50
C ARG A 74 4.71 -27.39 -7.53
N ALA A 75 4.46 -26.78 -8.69
CA ALA A 75 4.52 -25.32 -8.81
C ALA A 75 3.58 -24.64 -7.81
N LYS A 76 4.07 -23.59 -7.18
CA LYS A 76 3.31 -22.76 -6.24
C LYS A 76 2.64 -21.61 -6.99
N GLN A 77 1.32 -21.53 -6.89
CA GLN A 77 0.53 -20.44 -7.49
C GLN A 77 0.40 -19.29 -6.47
N VAL A 78 1.53 -18.67 -6.12
CA VAL A 78 1.58 -17.57 -5.15
C VAL A 78 1.74 -16.26 -5.91
N PRO A 79 0.71 -15.41 -5.98
CA PRO A 79 0.82 -14.09 -6.57
C PRO A 79 1.85 -13.22 -5.84
N ILE A 80 2.61 -12.44 -6.59
CA ILE A 80 3.61 -11.53 -6.05
C ILE A 80 3.10 -10.11 -6.19
N TYR A 81 2.93 -9.42 -5.05
CA TYR A 81 2.49 -8.05 -4.99
C TYR A 81 3.62 -7.13 -4.55
N ILE A 82 3.70 -5.94 -5.15
CA ILE A 82 4.68 -4.91 -4.80
C ILE A 82 3.98 -3.73 -4.14
N GLY A 83 4.38 -3.41 -2.90
CA GLY A 83 4.01 -2.14 -2.26
C GLY A 83 4.87 -1.02 -2.84
N ALA A 84 4.22 -0.03 -3.47
CA ALA A 84 4.89 1.06 -4.15
C ALA A 84 4.29 2.43 -3.82
N THR A 85 5.15 3.44 -3.67
CA THR A 85 4.76 4.83 -3.46
C THR A 85 5.24 5.74 -4.59
N GLY A 86 6.37 5.42 -5.21
CA GLY A 86 6.91 6.19 -6.33
C GLY A 86 6.44 5.67 -7.69
N MET A 87 6.15 6.57 -8.63
CA MET A 87 5.61 6.22 -9.95
C MET A 87 6.51 5.26 -10.75
N ARG A 88 7.82 5.33 -10.62
CA ARG A 88 8.75 4.38 -11.25
C ARG A 88 8.64 2.96 -10.68
N MET A 89 8.34 2.82 -9.37
CA MET A 89 8.11 1.51 -8.76
C MET A 89 6.71 0.99 -9.12
N MET A 90 5.70 1.88 -9.25
CA MET A 90 4.39 1.53 -9.79
C MET A 90 4.50 1.00 -11.22
N GLU A 91 5.27 1.68 -12.07
CA GLU A 91 5.53 1.24 -13.44
C GLU A 91 6.22 -0.13 -13.47
N LEU A 92 7.23 -0.36 -12.63
CA LEU A 92 7.86 -1.66 -12.48
C LEU A 92 6.87 -2.73 -11.99
N ALA A 93 6.05 -2.41 -10.98
CA ALA A 93 5.03 -3.33 -10.48
C ALA A 93 4.03 -3.72 -11.59
N GLY A 94 3.59 -2.75 -12.39
CA GLY A 94 2.77 -2.99 -13.59
C GLY A 94 3.43 -3.97 -14.55
N GLU A 95 4.73 -3.87 -14.76
CA GLU A 95 5.49 -4.72 -15.69
C GLU A 95 5.68 -6.15 -15.19
N ILE A 96 5.99 -6.37 -13.90
CA ILE A 96 6.49 -7.65 -13.40
C ILE A 96 5.67 -8.31 -12.28
N ALA A 97 4.80 -7.59 -11.56
CA ALA A 97 4.08 -8.13 -10.42
C ALA A 97 2.64 -8.55 -10.76
N ASP A 98 2.03 -9.42 -9.97
CA ASP A 98 0.63 -9.83 -10.13
C ASP A 98 -0.32 -8.80 -9.51
N GLY A 99 0.20 -7.97 -8.60
CA GLY A 99 -0.53 -6.85 -8.01
C GLY A 99 0.38 -5.76 -7.50
N ALA A 100 -0.20 -4.58 -7.34
CA ALA A 100 0.44 -3.42 -6.72
C ALA A 100 -0.41 -2.93 -5.55
N VAL A 101 0.16 -2.97 -4.34
CA VAL A 101 -0.50 -2.41 -3.16
C VAL A 101 -0.40 -0.90 -3.25
N LEU A 102 -1.56 -0.25 -3.50
CA LEU A 102 -1.65 1.20 -3.58
C LEU A 102 -1.41 1.83 -2.21
N ASN A 103 -0.82 3.02 -2.22
CA ASN A 103 -0.47 3.69 -0.98
C ASN A 103 -1.72 4.11 -0.18
N TYR A 104 -1.59 4.15 1.15
CA TYR A 104 -2.61 4.67 2.05
C TYR A 104 -2.41 6.16 2.30
N LEU A 105 -3.43 6.84 2.83
CA LEU A 105 -3.40 8.29 3.09
C LEU A 105 -3.00 9.11 1.86
N VAL A 106 -3.54 8.77 0.72
CA VAL A 106 -3.36 9.51 -0.54
C VAL A 106 -4.71 9.90 -1.12
N SER A 107 -4.73 10.95 -1.91
CA SER A 107 -5.97 11.37 -2.59
C SER A 107 -6.33 10.47 -3.78
N PRO A 108 -7.60 10.48 -4.24
CA PRO A 108 -7.98 9.85 -5.51
C PRO A 108 -7.13 10.32 -6.70
N ALA A 109 -6.76 11.60 -6.76
CA ALA A 109 -5.91 12.15 -7.81
C ALA A 109 -4.48 11.57 -7.82
N TYR A 110 -3.97 11.14 -6.67
CA TYR A 110 -2.72 10.37 -6.62
C TYR A 110 -2.91 8.98 -7.26
N ASN A 111 -4.03 8.31 -6.97
CA ASN A 111 -4.33 7.00 -7.56
C ASN A 111 -4.39 7.06 -9.09
N GLU A 112 -5.00 8.08 -9.68
CA GLU A 112 -5.05 8.23 -11.14
C GLU A 112 -3.66 8.20 -11.76
N ARG A 113 -2.68 8.88 -11.15
CA ARG A 113 -1.29 8.86 -11.61
C ARG A 113 -0.59 7.52 -11.37
N ALA A 114 -0.86 6.89 -10.24
CA ALA A 114 -0.34 5.56 -9.93
C ALA A 114 -0.85 4.53 -10.95
N LEU A 115 -2.13 4.59 -11.32
CA LEU A 115 -2.75 3.73 -12.33
C LEU A 115 -2.20 3.96 -13.73
N ALA A 116 -1.95 5.21 -14.11
CA ALA A 116 -1.30 5.51 -15.38
C ALA A 116 0.13 4.90 -15.45
N ALA A 117 0.89 4.97 -14.35
CA ALA A 117 2.20 4.35 -14.27
C ALA A 117 2.11 2.80 -14.31
N LEU A 118 1.17 2.21 -13.57
CA LEU A 118 0.92 0.76 -13.62
C LEU A 118 0.53 0.30 -15.02
N ALA A 119 -0.36 1.03 -15.70
CA ALA A 119 -0.78 0.72 -17.07
C ALA A 119 0.40 0.75 -18.06
N ALA A 120 1.25 1.79 -17.98
CA ALA A 120 2.45 1.88 -18.81
C ALA A 120 3.43 0.73 -18.55
N GLY A 121 3.55 0.28 -17.30
CA GLY A 121 4.33 -0.90 -16.94
C GLY A 121 3.72 -2.19 -17.48
N ALA A 122 2.43 -2.37 -17.32
CA ALA A 122 1.71 -3.54 -17.81
C ALA A 122 1.85 -3.70 -19.33
N ASP A 123 1.71 -2.61 -20.09
CA ASP A 123 1.92 -2.59 -21.55
C ASP A 123 3.32 -3.05 -21.92
N ARG A 124 4.37 -2.59 -21.22
CA ARG A 124 5.74 -3.09 -21.43
C ARG A 124 5.89 -4.57 -21.11
N GLY A 125 5.14 -5.08 -20.14
CA GLY A 125 5.07 -6.50 -19.80
C GLY A 125 4.20 -7.33 -20.74
N GLY A 126 3.63 -6.73 -21.80
CA GLY A 126 2.76 -7.41 -22.76
C GLY A 126 1.39 -7.79 -22.18
N ARG A 127 0.89 -7.06 -21.18
CA ARG A 127 -0.40 -7.27 -20.51
C ARG A 127 -1.12 -5.93 -20.27
N THR A 128 -2.26 -5.96 -19.64
CA THR A 128 -3.08 -4.78 -19.40
C THR A 128 -3.18 -4.46 -17.91
N LEU A 129 -3.67 -3.27 -17.56
CA LEU A 129 -3.93 -2.91 -16.17
C LEU A 129 -4.96 -3.84 -15.50
N ALA A 130 -5.84 -4.48 -16.26
CA ALA A 130 -6.81 -5.44 -15.73
C ALA A 130 -6.15 -6.73 -15.19
N ASP A 131 -4.95 -7.05 -15.66
CA ASP A 131 -4.16 -8.20 -15.22
C ASP A 131 -3.35 -7.92 -13.94
N VAL A 132 -3.44 -6.69 -13.40
CA VAL A 132 -2.72 -6.27 -12.19
C VAL A 132 -3.72 -5.95 -11.10
N ASP A 133 -3.73 -6.74 -10.01
CA ASP A 133 -4.56 -6.43 -8.84
C ASP A 133 -4.06 -5.18 -8.10
N ARG A 134 -4.97 -4.40 -7.53
CA ARG A 134 -4.67 -3.08 -6.94
C ARG A 134 -5.37 -2.90 -5.59
N PRO A 135 -5.02 -3.74 -4.59
CA PRO A 135 -5.54 -3.54 -3.25
C PRO A 135 -5.01 -2.23 -2.66
N GLN A 136 -5.82 -1.58 -1.84
CA GLN A 136 -5.46 -0.34 -1.16
C GLN A 136 -5.86 -0.36 0.30
N LEU A 137 -4.92 -0.03 1.19
CA LEU A 137 -5.22 0.21 2.57
C LEU A 137 -5.91 1.57 2.70
N VAL A 138 -7.15 1.59 3.17
CA VAL A 138 -7.95 2.79 3.38
C VAL A 138 -8.12 3.03 4.87
N VAL A 139 -7.51 4.09 5.37
CA VAL A 139 -7.71 4.52 6.76
C VAL A 139 -9.17 4.95 6.93
N CYS A 140 -9.84 4.34 7.90
CA CYS A 140 -11.25 4.57 8.19
C CYS A 140 -11.43 4.99 9.65
N SER A 141 -11.87 6.23 9.85
CA SER A 141 -12.22 6.76 11.17
C SER A 141 -13.71 7.06 11.17
N LEU A 142 -14.49 6.22 11.86
CA LEU A 142 -15.93 6.26 11.84
C LEU A 142 -16.46 6.49 13.26
N ASP A 143 -17.34 7.48 13.40
CA ASP A 143 -18.06 7.77 14.63
C ASP A 143 -19.41 8.42 14.28
N ASP A 144 -20.41 8.29 15.17
CA ASP A 144 -21.68 9.03 15.06
C ASP A 144 -21.46 10.53 15.26
N ASP A 145 -20.48 10.89 16.09
CA ASP A 145 -19.94 12.25 16.18
C ASP A 145 -18.86 12.46 15.10
N ARG A 146 -19.28 13.12 14.02
CA ARG A 146 -18.41 13.42 12.86
C ARG A 146 -17.11 14.13 13.26
N ASP A 147 -17.17 15.05 14.20
CA ASP A 147 -16.01 15.85 14.60
C ASP A 147 -15.01 14.98 15.39
N ALA A 148 -15.51 14.06 16.22
CA ALA A 148 -14.67 13.06 16.90
C ALA A 148 -13.96 12.14 15.91
N ALA A 149 -14.66 11.67 14.86
CA ALA A 149 -14.06 10.86 13.80
C ALA A 149 -12.94 11.60 13.06
N LEU A 150 -13.16 12.86 12.71
CA LEU A 150 -12.15 13.69 12.03
C LEU A 150 -10.94 13.94 12.92
N GLU A 151 -11.15 14.22 14.20
CA GLU A 151 -10.06 14.48 15.14
C GLU A 151 -9.16 13.25 15.34
N ALA A 152 -9.77 12.06 15.46
CA ALA A 152 -9.02 10.81 15.57
C ALA A 152 -8.16 10.55 14.31
N ALA A 153 -8.66 10.81 13.12
CA ALA A 153 -7.92 10.66 11.87
C ALA A 153 -6.84 11.72 11.69
N ARG A 154 -7.09 12.95 12.15
CA ARG A 154 -6.20 14.10 11.97
C ARG A 154 -4.79 13.85 12.48
N LEU A 155 -4.63 13.19 13.62
CA LEU A 155 -3.31 12.87 14.18
C LEU A 155 -2.48 11.99 13.23
N LEU A 156 -3.08 10.94 12.69
CA LEU A 156 -2.40 10.05 11.75
C LEU A 156 -2.09 10.76 10.42
N VAL A 157 -3.04 11.54 9.89
CA VAL A 157 -2.83 12.36 8.70
C VAL A 157 -1.67 13.33 8.91
N THR A 158 -1.65 14.03 10.05
CA THR A 158 -0.59 14.98 10.40
C THR A 158 0.78 14.31 10.45
N GLN A 159 0.87 13.17 11.11
CA GLN A 159 2.10 12.39 11.18
C GLN A 159 2.60 12.03 9.76
N TYR A 160 1.70 11.64 8.87
CA TYR A 160 2.05 11.24 7.52
C TYR A 160 2.43 12.43 6.64
N LEU A 161 1.82 13.61 6.85
CA LEU A 161 2.22 14.88 6.21
C LEU A 161 3.70 15.21 6.49
N GLY A 162 4.14 15.05 7.72
CA GLY A 162 5.55 15.25 8.10
C GLY A 162 6.49 14.12 7.62
N GLN A 163 6.00 12.89 7.61
CA GLN A 163 6.81 11.72 7.24
C GLN A 163 7.05 11.61 5.73
N GLN A 164 6.02 11.93 4.92
CA GLN A 164 6.01 11.69 3.47
C GLN A 164 5.58 12.94 2.67
N PRO A 165 6.21 14.11 2.89
CA PRO A 165 5.75 15.36 2.30
C PRO A 165 5.71 15.31 0.75
N HIS A 166 6.60 14.55 0.11
CA HIS A 166 6.61 14.40 -1.34
C HIS A 166 5.40 13.60 -1.89
N ILE A 167 4.89 12.60 -1.12
CA ILE A 167 3.68 11.86 -1.47
C ILE A 167 2.46 12.73 -1.24
N MET A 168 2.47 13.53 -0.18
CA MET A 168 1.40 14.45 0.15
C MET A 168 1.28 15.58 -0.88
N ALA A 169 2.40 16.17 -1.31
CA ALA A 169 2.42 17.10 -2.45
C ALA A 169 1.88 16.43 -3.72
N ALA A 170 2.28 15.19 -3.96
CA ALA A 170 1.75 14.39 -5.06
C ALA A 170 0.24 14.07 -4.92
N SER A 171 -0.31 14.09 -3.73
CA SER A 171 -1.75 13.94 -3.45
C SER A 171 -2.54 15.25 -3.54
N GLY A 172 -1.87 16.39 -3.82
CA GLY A 172 -2.52 17.70 -3.95
C GLY A 172 -2.59 18.49 -2.64
N VAL A 173 -1.84 18.09 -1.61
CA VAL A 173 -1.73 18.88 -0.39
C VAL A 173 -1.00 20.19 -0.70
N PRO A 174 -1.51 21.37 -0.27
CA PRO A 174 -0.87 22.66 -0.52
C PRO A 174 0.55 22.73 0.03
N ALA A 175 1.46 23.32 -0.74
CA ALA A 175 2.87 23.45 -0.37
C ALA A 175 3.05 24.24 0.94
N GLU A 176 2.25 25.30 1.15
CA GLU A 176 2.27 26.12 2.36
C GLU A 176 1.96 25.28 3.60
N LEU A 177 0.95 24.39 3.53
CA LEU A 177 0.61 23.50 4.64
C LEU A 177 1.76 22.53 4.95
N LEU A 178 2.40 21.96 3.93
CA LEU A 178 3.55 21.07 4.11
C LEU A 178 4.75 21.80 4.73
N GLU A 179 5.00 23.06 4.35
CA GLU A 179 6.04 23.90 4.93
C GLU A 179 5.74 24.21 6.41
N ASP A 180 4.50 24.57 6.74
CA ASP A 180 4.10 24.89 8.10
C ASP A 180 4.16 23.66 9.02
N ILE A 181 3.70 22.52 8.54
CA ILE A 181 3.87 21.24 9.23
C ILE A 181 5.36 20.94 9.46
N GLY A 182 6.20 21.12 8.46
CA GLY A 182 7.65 20.88 8.54
C GLY A 182 8.40 21.79 9.53
N LYS A 183 7.84 22.96 9.86
CA LYS A 183 8.40 23.85 10.90
C LYS A 183 8.12 23.36 12.32
N VAL A 184 7.02 22.63 12.51
CA VAL A 184 6.59 22.11 13.81
C VAL A 184 7.02 20.66 14.03
N LEU A 185 6.99 19.86 12.96
CA LEU A 185 7.14 18.41 12.99
C LEU A 185 8.48 18.01 12.42
N THR A 186 9.39 17.56 13.28
CA THR A 186 10.66 16.95 12.86
C THR A 186 10.52 15.43 12.86
N TRP A 187 11.15 14.74 11.90
CA TRP A 187 11.08 13.29 11.86
C TRP A 187 12.35 12.64 12.47
N PRO A 188 12.24 11.68 13.39
CA PRO A 188 11.01 11.14 14.00
C PRO A 188 10.35 12.13 14.99
N ALA A 189 9.03 12.27 14.86
CA ALA A 189 8.25 13.19 15.66
C ALA A 189 7.79 12.57 16.98
N GLY A 190 7.79 13.37 18.04
CA GLY A 190 7.14 13.03 19.30
C GLY A 190 5.61 13.26 19.24
N HIS A 191 4.87 12.61 20.15
CA HIS A 191 3.41 12.73 20.21
C HIS A 191 2.96 14.20 20.35
N ASP A 192 3.59 14.97 21.24
CA ASP A 192 3.23 16.37 21.50
C ASP A 192 3.45 17.27 20.27
N GLU A 193 4.49 16.99 19.49
CA GLU A 193 4.74 17.69 18.23
C GLU A 193 3.64 17.38 17.20
N VAL A 194 3.20 16.10 17.10
CA VAL A 194 2.08 15.72 16.22
C VAL A 194 0.80 16.41 16.64
N VAL A 195 0.49 16.45 17.94
CA VAL A 195 -0.69 17.15 18.49
C VAL A 195 -0.62 18.66 18.23
N ALA A 196 0.57 19.26 18.34
CA ALA A 196 0.74 20.68 18.03
C ALA A 196 0.53 20.97 16.53
N ALA A 197 1.12 20.16 15.67
CA ALA A 197 1.03 20.29 14.22
C ALA A 197 -0.38 19.98 13.70
N SER A 198 -1.13 19.07 14.35
CA SER A 198 -2.48 18.69 13.89
C SER A 198 -3.45 19.86 13.86
N LYS A 199 -3.24 20.88 14.69
CA LYS A 199 -4.04 22.10 14.69
C LYS A 199 -3.95 22.92 13.39
N LEU A 200 -2.94 22.66 12.58
CA LEU A 200 -2.74 23.29 11.26
C LEU A 200 -3.49 22.54 10.14
N VAL A 201 -3.91 21.30 10.39
CA VAL A 201 -4.52 20.44 9.37
C VAL A 201 -6.03 20.62 9.34
N PRO A 202 -6.62 21.21 8.29
CA PRO A 202 -8.05 21.42 8.20
C PRO A 202 -8.79 20.10 7.87
N ASP A 203 -10.10 20.07 8.14
CA ASP A 203 -10.96 18.92 7.91
C ASP A 203 -10.93 18.41 6.48
N GLU A 204 -10.86 19.33 5.52
CA GLU A 204 -10.82 18.99 4.10
C GLU A 204 -9.59 18.16 3.75
N MET A 205 -8.45 18.40 4.42
CA MET A 205 -7.24 17.60 4.22
C MET A 205 -7.40 16.21 4.81
N VAL A 206 -8.04 16.08 5.97
CA VAL A 206 -8.34 14.78 6.56
C VAL A 206 -9.25 13.98 5.64
N GLN A 207 -10.36 14.56 5.18
CA GLN A 207 -11.32 13.91 4.28
C GLN A 207 -10.76 13.66 2.87
N MET A 208 -9.82 14.47 2.41
CA MET A 208 -9.14 14.22 1.13
C MET A 208 -8.31 12.94 1.16
N LEU A 209 -7.66 12.63 2.29
CA LEU A 209 -6.63 11.60 2.41
C LEU A 209 -7.13 10.29 3.03
N CYS A 210 -8.27 10.28 3.71
CA CYS A 210 -8.82 9.09 4.36
C CYS A 210 -10.35 9.12 4.44
N ALA A 211 -10.94 7.99 4.79
CA ALA A 211 -12.37 7.87 5.07
C ALA A 211 -12.61 8.26 6.53
N ALA A 212 -12.99 9.50 6.80
CA ALA A 212 -13.24 10.00 8.15
C ALA A 212 -14.57 10.76 8.23
N GLY A 213 -15.37 10.46 9.26
CA GLY A 213 -16.69 11.03 9.48
C GLY A 213 -17.74 10.00 9.84
N THR A 214 -18.98 10.26 9.46
CA THR A 214 -20.11 9.34 9.63
C THR A 214 -19.95 8.08 8.75
N ALA A 215 -20.73 7.04 9.02
CA ALA A 215 -20.73 5.80 8.25
C ALA A 215 -20.97 6.06 6.74
N ASP A 216 -21.87 6.99 6.39
CA ASP A 216 -22.19 7.33 5.00
C ASP A 216 -21.03 8.06 4.31
N GLU A 217 -20.36 8.99 5.01
CA GLU A 217 -19.17 9.68 4.52
C GLU A 217 -18.02 8.68 4.28
N CYS A 218 -17.79 7.76 5.22
CA CYS A 218 -16.78 6.72 5.07
C CYS A 218 -17.07 5.79 3.88
N ARG A 219 -18.31 5.35 3.71
CA ARG A 219 -18.73 4.54 2.55
C ARG A 219 -18.52 5.28 1.23
N THR A 220 -18.89 6.55 1.19
CA THR A 220 -18.71 7.41 0.01
C THR A 220 -17.24 7.51 -0.34
N LYS A 221 -16.38 7.76 0.64
CA LYS A 221 -14.93 7.86 0.42
C LYS A 221 -14.29 6.55 -0.05
N VAL A 222 -14.68 5.42 0.51
CA VAL A 222 -14.22 4.11 0.04
C VAL A 222 -14.68 3.86 -1.41
N ALA A 223 -15.92 4.25 -1.76
CA ALA A 223 -16.42 4.15 -3.13
C ALA A 223 -15.63 5.04 -4.12
N GLU A 224 -15.15 6.22 -3.69
CA GLU A 224 -14.25 7.06 -4.50
C GLU A 224 -12.93 6.33 -4.81
N TYR A 225 -12.31 5.67 -3.84
CA TYR A 225 -11.10 4.88 -4.08
C TYR A 225 -11.35 3.71 -5.04
N VAL A 226 -12.49 3.03 -4.92
CA VAL A 226 -12.88 1.97 -5.87
C VAL A 226 -13.08 2.55 -7.27
N ALA A 227 -13.77 3.68 -7.39
CA ALA A 227 -14.00 4.36 -8.67
C ALA A 227 -12.68 4.83 -9.33
N THR A 228 -11.67 5.16 -8.54
CA THR A 228 -10.33 5.51 -9.01
C THR A 228 -9.38 4.30 -9.08
N GLY A 229 -9.92 3.08 -9.16
CA GLY A 229 -9.24 1.87 -9.57
C GLY A 229 -8.66 0.99 -8.47
N CYS A 230 -8.97 1.24 -7.21
CA CYS A 230 -8.76 0.26 -6.15
C CYS A 230 -9.65 -0.97 -6.40
N THR A 231 -9.05 -2.15 -6.49
CA THR A 231 -9.80 -3.41 -6.74
C THR A 231 -10.31 -4.04 -5.44
N SER A 232 -9.60 -3.81 -4.34
CA SER A 232 -9.90 -4.39 -3.03
C SER A 232 -9.54 -3.39 -1.92
N PRO A 233 -10.51 -2.59 -1.43
CA PRO A 233 -10.26 -1.74 -0.29
C PRO A 233 -10.03 -2.58 0.98
N ILE A 234 -8.91 -2.34 1.64
CA ILE A 234 -8.56 -2.95 2.92
C ILE A 234 -8.77 -1.89 3.99
N LEU A 235 -9.82 -2.02 4.77
CA LEU A 235 -10.16 -1.04 5.79
C LEU A 235 -9.17 -1.11 6.95
N TYR A 236 -8.61 0.04 7.31
CA TYR A 236 -7.76 0.23 8.49
C TYR A 236 -8.52 1.10 9.49
N PRO A 237 -9.28 0.48 10.42
CA PRO A 237 -10.12 1.22 11.35
C PRO A 237 -9.27 1.97 12.39
N LEU A 238 -9.61 3.24 12.61
CA LEU A 238 -9.21 4.02 13.77
C LEU A 238 -10.42 4.10 14.72
N GLY A 239 -10.23 3.69 15.98
CA GLY A 239 -11.32 3.65 16.95
C GLY A 239 -12.09 2.33 16.96
N ASP A 240 -13.42 2.37 16.89
CA ASP A 240 -14.27 1.20 17.02
C ASP A 240 -14.24 0.31 15.77
N VAL A 241 -13.55 -0.84 15.90
CA VAL A 241 -13.45 -1.85 14.84
C VAL A 241 -14.81 -2.47 14.54
N GLN A 242 -15.63 -2.71 15.55
CA GLN A 242 -16.94 -3.34 15.39
C GLN A 242 -17.90 -2.43 14.61
N ALA A 243 -17.95 -1.16 14.95
CA ALA A 243 -18.75 -0.17 14.23
C ALA A 243 -18.31 -0.07 12.75
N THR A 244 -16.99 -0.10 12.48
CA THR A 244 -16.48 -0.12 11.12
C THR A 244 -16.92 -1.37 10.37
N LEU A 245 -16.82 -2.55 10.97
CA LEU A 245 -17.28 -3.81 10.36
C LEU A 245 -18.78 -3.77 10.05
N GLU A 246 -19.59 -3.27 10.97
CA GLU A 246 -21.04 -3.15 10.78
C GLU A 246 -21.41 -2.16 9.67
N ALA A 247 -20.70 -1.03 9.58
CA ALA A 247 -20.90 -0.03 8.55
C ALA A 247 -20.63 -0.55 7.14
N PHE A 248 -19.69 -1.47 6.98
CA PHE A 248 -19.29 -2.02 5.68
C PHE A 248 -19.78 -3.46 5.45
N ALA A 249 -20.42 -4.08 6.43
CA ALA A 249 -21.02 -5.39 6.23
C ALA A 249 -22.08 -5.32 5.12
N PRO A 250 -22.17 -6.34 4.24
CA PRO A 250 -23.28 -6.43 3.31
C PRO A 250 -24.59 -6.46 4.08
N ALA A 251 -25.59 -5.70 3.59
CA ALA A 251 -26.92 -5.76 4.20
C ALA A 251 -27.31 -7.23 4.38
N ARG A 252 -27.64 -7.61 5.60
CA ARG A 252 -28.10 -8.99 5.87
C ARG A 252 -29.31 -9.22 4.98
N SER A 253 -29.17 -10.07 3.97
CA SER A 253 -30.32 -10.55 3.24
C SER A 253 -31.28 -11.13 4.27
N SER A 254 -32.42 -10.49 4.43
CA SER A 254 -33.53 -11.06 5.19
C SER A 254 -34.11 -12.23 4.39
N ALA A 255 -33.35 -13.33 4.31
CA ALA A 255 -33.87 -14.59 3.86
C ALA A 255 -34.60 -15.22 5.07
N LEU A 256 -35.89 -15.03 5.09
CA LEU A 256 -36.85 -15.93 5.75
C LEU A 256 -37.19 -17.06 4.80
#